data_b0aee374b70913ec30e93859f2532b25
#
_entry.id   b0aee374b70913ec30e93859f2532b25
#
_cell.length_a   1.000
_cell.length_b   1.000
_cell.length_c   1.000
_cell.angle_alpha   90.00
_cell.angle_beta   90.00
_cell.angle_gamma   90.00
#
_symmetry.space_group_name_H-M   'P 1'
#
loop_
_entity.id
_entity.type
_entity.pdbx_description
1 polymer ?
#
loop_
_entity_poly.entity_id
_entity_poly.type
_entity_poly.pdbx_seq_one_letter_code
_entity_poly.pdbx_strand_id
1 'polypeptide(L)'
;MRITNNIILHNTSININGNKGNVDTLNNQMTSQKKIQRPSDDPVTAIRALRLRSTLSEIDQYYEKNIPDAESWLDVTETAITSMQEVIKTIRTQCEYGAQDSLTTDNRKTILTQLEKLRDKVYSEGNADY
;
A
#
# COMPACT_ATOMS: atom_id res chain seq x y z
N MET A 1 -66.81 32.71 7.84
CA MET A 1 -65.93 32.54 9.04
C MET A 1 -65.49 31.06 9.33
N ARG A 2 -66.35 30.06 9.11
CA ARG A 2 -66.00 28.66 9.37
C ARG A 2 -64.84 28.10 8.47
N ILE A 3 -64.76 28.53 7.23
CA ILE A 3 -63.80 28.11 6.25
C ILE A 3 -62.35 28.63 6.64
N THR A 4 -62.28 29.87 7.13
CA THR A 4 -61.05 30.53 7.52
C THR A 4 -60.41 29.85 8.75
N ASN A 5 -61.20 29.45 9.75
CA ASN A 5 -60.69 28.72 10.93
C ASN A 5 -60.13 27.31 10.59
N ASN A 6 -60.80 26.59 9.68
CA ASN A 6 -60.32 25.30 9.20
C ASN A 6 -58.96 25.40 8.47
N ILE A 7 -58.80 26.45 7.64
CA ILE A 7 -57.54 26.69 6.93
C ILE A 7 -56.43 27.04 7.90
N ILE A 8 -56.69 27.85 8.92
CA ILE A 8 -55.70 28.20 9.95
C ILE A 8 -55.32 26.97 10.75
N LEU A 9 -56.24 26.14 11.19
CA LEU A 9 -55.99 24.90 11.90
C LEU A 9 -55.18 23.90 11.04
N HIS A 10 -55.54 23.77 9.77
CA HIS A 10 -54.82 22.91 8.83
C HIS A 10 -53.36 23.37 8.61
N ASN A 11 -53.15 24.67 8.35
CA ASN A 11 -51.80 25.24 8.21
C ASN A 11 -50.98 25.12 9.49
N THR A 12 -51.58 25.34 10.66
CA THR A 12 -50.92 25.16 11.95
C THR A 12 -50.50 23.71 12.17
N SER A 13 -51.38 22.76 11.82
CA SER A 13 -51.07 21.31 11.92
C SER A 13 -49.93 20.91 10.99
N ILE A 14 -49.88 21.40 9.76
CA ILE A 14 -48.80 21.16 8.80
C ILE A 14 -47.48 21.72 9.37
N ASN A 15 -47.48 22.95 9.89
CA ASN A 15 -46.31 23.58 10.46
C ASN A 15 -45.78 22.82 11.71
N ILE A 16 -46.67 22.39 12.58
CA ILE A 16 -46.30 21.57 13.78
C ILE A 16 -45.70 20.23 13.34
N ASN A 17 -46.31 19.55 12.38
CA ASN A 17 -45.79 18.29 11.88
C ASN A 17 -44.42 18.46 11.18
N GLY A 18 -44.22 19.54 10.42
CA GLY A 18 -42.95 19.90 9.83
C GLY A 18 -41.87 20.16 10.88
N ASN A 19 -42.19 20.93 11.91
CA ASN A 19 -41.28 21.20 13.02
C ASN A 19 -40.91 19.91 13.80
N LYS A 20 -41.88 19.03 14.03
CA LYS A 20 -41.66 17.74 14.66
C LYS A 20 -40.68 16.87 13.83
N GLY A 21 -40.86 16.81 12.52
CA GLY A 21 -39.94 16.11 11.61
C GLY A 21 -38.52 16.67 11.65
N ASN A 22 -38.38 18.00 11.72
CA ASN A 22 -37.09 18.65 11.86
C ASN A 22 -36.40 18.32 13.21
N VAL A 23 -37.17 18.33 14.30
CA VAL A 23 -36.66 17.94 15.64
C VAL A 23 -36.23 16.49 15.66
N ASP A 24 -36.97 15.58 15.06
CA ASP A 24 -36.61 14.16 14.96
C ASP A 24 -35.28 13.99 14.17
N THR A 25 -35.13 14.73 13.06
CA THR A 25 -33.91 14.72 12.24
C THR A 25 -32.70 15.23 13.06
N LEU A 26 -32.85 16.35 13.76
CA LEU A 26 -31.79 16.91 14.61
C LEU A 26 -31.43 16.00 15.78
N ASN A 27 -32.39 15.38 16.44
CA ASN A 27 -32.16 14.39 17.48
C ASN A 27 -31.36 13.18 16.96
N ASN A 28 -31.71 12.68 15.78
CA ASN A 28 -30.99 11.60 15.14
C ASN A 28 -29.54 11.99 14.80
N GLN A 29 -29.34 13.21 14.30
CA GLN A 29 -28.00 13.75 14.02
C GLN A 29 -27.17 13.91 15.30
N MET A 30 -27.76 14.40 16.39
CA MET A 30 -27.07 14.53 17.68
C MET A 30 -26.71 13.17 18.27
N THR A 31 -27.63 12.20 18.24
CA THR A 31 -27.38 10.86 18.80
C THR A 31 -26.32 10.09 18.02
N SER A 32 -26.35 10.19 16.68
CA SER A 32 -25.40 9.48 15.82
C SER A 32 -24.08 10.22 15.58
N GLN A 33 -24.01 11.52 15.92
CA GLN A 33 -22.90 12.44 15.60
C GLN A 33 -22.58 12.51 14.09
N LYS A 34 -23.54 12.13 13.25
CA LYS A 34 -23.40 12.12 11.79
C LYS A 34 -24.47 13.03 11.17
N LYS A 35 -24.06 13.92 10.28
CA LYS A 35 -24.95 14.79 9.53
C LYS A 35 -25.87 14.01 8.60
N ILE A 36 -25.38 12.90 8.03
CA ILE A 36 -26.10 12.05 7.07
C ILE A 36 -26.05 10.63 7.62
N GLN A 37 -27.22 10.02 7.81
CA GLN A 37 -27.35 8.64 8.25
C GLN A 37 -27.59 7.68 7.10
N ARG A 38 -28.37 8.12 6.13
CA ARG A 38 -28.76 7.31 4.97
C ARG A 38 -28.30 8.01 3.69
N PRO A 39 -27.85 7.25 2.68
CA PRO A 39 -27.52 7.82 1.37
C PRO A 39 -28.67 8.58 0.72
N SER A 40 -29.93 8.26 1.10
CA SER A 40 -31.14 8.93 0.63
C SER A 40 -31.32 10.34 1.17
N ASP A 41 -30.68 10.69 2.30
CA ASP A 41 -30.84 12.01 2.95
C ASP A 41 -30.13 13.10 2.14
N ASP A 42 -28.93 12.80 1.62
CA ASP A 42 -28.18 13.65 0.70
C ASP A 42 -27.27 12.78 -0.18
N PRO A 43 -27.75 12.36 -1.37
CA PRO A 43 -27.01 11.45 -2.24
C PRO A 43 -25.69 12.06 -2.75
N VAL A 44 -25.63 13.37 -2.95
CA VAL A 44 -24.42 14.05 -3.46
C VAL A 44 -23.30 14.00 -2.43
N THR A 45 -23.61 14.35 -1.20
CA THR A 45 -22.64 14.32 -0.10
C THR A 45 -22.27 12.88 0.27
N ALA A 46 -23.20 11.93 0.21
CA ALA A 46 -22.94 10.52 0.44
C ALA A 46 -21.93 9.96 -0.60
N ILE A 47 -22.11 10.25 -1.89
CA ILE A 47 -21.17 9.84 -2.95
C ILE A 47 -19.79 10.46 -2.73
N ARG A 48 -19.72 11.74 -2.37
CA ARG A 48 -18.44 12.41 -2.08
C ARG A 48 -17.73 11.76 -0.89
N ALA A 49 -18.47 11.46 0.18
CA ALA A 49 -17.91 10.78 1.37
C ALA A 49 -17.39 9.38 1.04
N LEU A 50 -18.12 8.61 0.21
CA LEU A 50 -17.68 7.29 -0.24
C LEU A 50 -16.40 7.38 -1.09
N ARG A 51 -16.32 8.33 -2.02
CA ARG A 51 -15.11 8.56 -2.83
C ARG A 51 -13.91 8.91 -1.96
N LEU A 52 -14.08 9.82 -0.99
CA LEU A 52 -13.01 10.20 -0.07
C LEU A 52 -12.53 9.00 0.79
N ARG A 53 -13.46 8.16 1.25
CA ARG A 53 -13.10 6.94 1.98
C ARG A 53 -12.35 5.93 1.11
N SER A 54 -12.78 5.77 -0.15
CA SER A 54 -12.06 4.92 -1.11
C SER A 54 -10.63 5.42 -1.33
N THR A 55 -10.48 6.72 -1.59
CA THR A 55 -9.16 7.33 -1.78
C THR A 55 -8.29 7.21 -0.52
N LEU A 56 -8.88 7.39 0.67
CA LEU A 56 -8.15 7.21 1.93
C LEU A 56 -7.68 5.75 2.08
N SER A 57 -8.55 4.78 1.82
CA SER A 57 -8.19 3.36 1.86
C SER A 57 -7.10 2.98 0.85
N GLU A 58 -7.11 3.59 -0.35
CA GLU A 58 -6.05 3.42 -1.34
C GLU A 58 -4.71 3.99 -0.84
N ILE A 59 -4.72 5.17 -0.23
CA ILE A 59 -3.53 5.80 0.35
C ILE A 59 -2.98 4.94 1.50
N ASP A 60 -3.84 4.46 2.39
CA ASP A 60 -3.46 3.59 3.51
C ASP A 60 -2.82 2.29 2.98
N GLN A 61 -3.39 1.70 1.92
CA GLN A 61 -2.81 0.51 1.29
C GLN A 61 -1.42 0.79 0.69
N TYR A 62 -1.24 1.93 0.01
CA TYR A 62 0.07 2.30 -0.50
C TYR A 62 1.09 2.51 0.62
N TYR A 63 0.70 3.22 1.66
CA TYR A 63 1.59 3.58 2.76
C TYR A 63 1.94 2.38 3.66
N GLU A 64 0.95 1.56 4.03
CA GLU A 64 1.13 0.48 5.00
C GLU A 64 1.64 -0.83 4.38
N LYS A 65 1.41 -1.03 3.07
CA LYS A 65 1.77 -2.29 2.39
C LYS A 65 2.71 -2.09 1.23
N ASN A 66 2.29 -1.35 0.20
CA ASN A 66 3.02 -1.33 -1.07
C ASN A 66 4.42 -0.71 -0.94
N ILE A 67 4.57 0.35 -0.13
CA ILE A 67 5.87 1.00 0.08
C ILE A 67 6.81 0.10 0.89
N PRO A 68 6.42 -0.44 2.07
CA PRO A 68 7.26 -1.37 2.81
C PRO A 68 7.63 -2.65 2.03
N ASP A 69 6.69 -3.20 1.26
CA ASP A 69 6.96 -4.36 0.41
C ASP A 69 7.99 -4.02 -0.69
N ALA A 70 7.85 -2.85 -1.32
CA ALA A 70 8.82 -2.38 -2.31
C ALA A 70 10.20 -2.08 -1.71
N GLU A 71 10.27 -1.48 -0.51
CA GLU A 71 11.51 -1.27 0.22
C GLU A 71 12.19 -2.60 0.53
N SER A 72 11.46 -3.57 1.06
CA SER A 72 12.01 -4.90 1.37
C SER A 72 12.53 -5.61 0.12
N TRP A 73 11.81 -5.51 -1.00
CA TRP A 73 12.26 -6.08 -2.27
C TRP A 73 13.55 -5.40 -2.78
N LEU A 74 13.65 -4.08 -2.64
CA LEU A 74 14.85 -3.32 -3.01
C LEU A 74 16.05 -3.68 -2.11
N ASP A 75 15.85 -3.85 -0.81
CA ASP A 75 16.89 -4.24 0.14
C ASP A 75 17.46 -5.63 -0.18
N VAL A 76 16.60 -6.60 -0.51
CA VAL A 76 17.03 -7.93 -0.94
C VAL A 76 17.83 -7.84 -2.24
N THR A 77 17.37 -7.04 -3.20
CA THR A 77 18.05 -6.82 -4.48
C THR A 77 19.42 -6.16 -4.28
N GLU A 78 19.51 -5.13 -3.43
CA GLU A 78 20.78 -4.46 -3.10
C GLU A 78 21.76 -5.41 -2.45
N THR A 79 21.28 -6.24 -1.51
CA THR A 79 22.09 -7.26 -0.84
C THR A 79 22.64 -8.27 -1.84
N ALA A 80 21.82 -8.78 -2.75
CA ALA A 80 22.21 -9.71 -3.80
C ALA A 80 23.26 -9.10 -4.75
N ILE A 81 23.04 -7.85 -5.18
CA ILE A 81 24.00 -7.13 -6.04
C ILE A 81 25.34 -6.92 -5.32
N THR A 82 25.31 -6.55 -4.04
CA THR A 82 26.53 -6.36 -3.24
C THR A 82 27.31 -7.67 -3.09
N SER A 83 26.60 -8.77 -2.78
CA SER A 83 27.20 -10.11 -2.75
C SER A 83 27.82 -10.52 -4.09
N MET A 84 27.10 -10.27 -5.20
CA MET A 84 27.66 -10.53 -6.54
C MET A 84 28.91 -9.72 -6.83
N GLN A 85 28.97 -8.45 -6.45
CA GLN A 85 30.16 -7.60 -6.62
C GLN A 85 31.36 -8.15 -5.85
N GLU A 86 31.19 -8.65 -4.63
CA GLU A 86 32.25 -9.26 -3.84
C GLU A 86 32.74 -10.54 -4.48
N VAL A 87 31.83 -11.39 -4.97
CA VAL A 87 32.19 -12.62 -5.70
C VAL A 87 32.97 -12.29 -6.97
N ILE A 88 32.57 -11.29 -7.75
CA ILE A 88 33.29 -10.87 -8.97
C ILE A 88 34.69 -10.35 -8.62
N LYS A 89 34.87 -9.57 -7.55
CA LYS A 89 36.17 -9.14 -7.08
C LYS A 89 37.05 -10.35 -6.74
N THR A 90 36.48 -11.34 -6.06
CA THR A 90 37.19 -12.59 -5.71
C THR A 90 37.58 -13.39 -6.96
N ILE A 91 36.68 -13.52 -7.95
CA ILE A 91 36.97 -14.15 -9.25
C ILE A 91 38.13 -13.45 -9.93
N ARG A 92 38.11 -12.11 -9.99
CA ARG A 92 39.23 -11.34 -10.58
C ARG A 92 40.53 -11.64 -9.90
N THR A 93 40.57 -11.62 -8.57
CA THR A 93 41.83 -11.93 -7.81
C THR A 93 42.30 -13.36 -8.08
N GLN A 94 41.41 -14.34 -8.15
CA GLN A 94 41.73 -15.71 -8.48
C GLN A 94 42.25 -15.87 -9.92
N CYS A 95 41.71 -15.15 -10.87
CA CYS A 95 42.20 -15.12 -12.25
C CYS A 95 43.57 -14.48 -12.33
N GLU A 96 43.81 -13.35 -11.67
CA GLU A 96 45.12 -12.69 -11.60
C GLU A 96 46.18 -13.61 -10.97
N TYR A 97 45.82 -14.34 -9.91
CA TYR A 97 46.70 -15.35 -9.30
C TYR A 97 46.94 -16.53 -10.25
N GLY A 98 45.91 -17.05 -10.92
CA GLY A 98 46.02 -18.15 -11.88
C GLY A 98 46.85 -17.85 -13.12
N ALA A 99 47.00 -16.57 -13.46
CA ALA A 99 47.80 -16.08 -14.60
C ALA A 99 49.31 -16.04 -14.31
N GLN A 100 49.74 -16.27 -13.06
CA GLN A 100 51.18 -16.27 -12.73
C GLN A 100 51.86 -17.50 -13.28
N ASP A 101 53.02 -17.29 -13.91
CA ASP A 101 53.83 -18.36 -14.54
C ASP A 101 54.44 -19.32 -13.54
N SER A 102 54.59 -18.94 -12.27
CA SER A 102 55.21 -19.76 -11.21
C SER A 102 54.32 -20.90 -10.69
N LEU A 103 53.03 -20.97 -11.14
CA LEU A 103 52.05 -21.94 -10.63
C LEU A 103 52.20 -23.31 -11.30
N THR A 104 52.14 -24.36 -10.47
CA THR A 104 52.09 -25.75 -10.93
C THR A 104 50.74 -26.09 -11.56
N THR A 105 50.67 -27.14 -12.38
CA THR A 105 49.44 -27.62 -13.02
C THR A 105 48.35 -27.95 -12.01
N ASP A 106 48.72 -28.52 -10.85
CA ASP A 106 47.74 -28.90 -9.81
C ASP A 106 47.18 -27.66 -9.08
N ASN A 107 47.98 -26.62 -8.87
CA ASN A 107 47.51 -25.36 -8.33
C ASN A 107 46.49 -24.67 -9.28
N ARG A 108 46.76 -24.71 -10.60
CA ARG A 108 45.83 -24.17 -11.60
C ARG A 108 44.50 -24.93 -11.63
N LYS A 109 44.52 -26.28 -11.48
CA LYS A 109 43.28 -27.07 -11.35
C LYS A 109 42.49 -26.70 -10.11
N THR A 110 43.17 -26.46 -8.97
CA THR A 110 42.48 -26.01 -7.75
C THR A 110 41.82 -24.66 -7.93
N ILE A 111 42.51 -23.71 -8.58
CA ILE A 111 41.93 -22.40 -8.92
C ILE A 111 40.70 -22.55 -9.84
N LEU A 112 40.78 -23.43 -10.85
CA LEU A 112 39.65 -23.70 -11.75
C LEU A 112 38.41 -24.17 -10.97
N THR A 113 38.58 -25.15 -10.08
CA THR A 113 37.51 -25.68 -9.23
C THR A 113 36.92 -24.57 -8.33
N GLN A 114 37.75 -23.66 -7.82
CA GLN A 114 37.27 -22.51 -7.04
C GLN A 114 36.47 -21.52 -7.90
N LEU A 115 36.90 -21.23 -9.13
CA LEU A 115 36.19 -20.38 -10.06
C LEU A 115 34.83 -20.96 -10.47
N GLU A 116 34.75 -22.29 -10.66
CA GLU A 116 33.49 -22.98 -10.90
C GLU A 116 32.49 -22.78 -9.74
N LYS A 117 32.95 -22.96 -8.50
CA LYS A 117 32.14 -22.72 -7.31
C LYS A 117 31.68 -21.26 -7.17
N LEU A 118 32.58 -20.31 -7.49
CA LEU A 118 32.25 -18.88 -7.48
C LEU A 118 31.25 -18.53 -8.57
N ARG A 119 31.35 -19.13 -9.76
CA ARG A 119 30.34 -19.03 -10.81
C ARG A 119 28.97 -19.50 -10.32
N ASP A 120 28.92 -20.68 -9.73
CA ASP A 120 27.67 -21.26 -9.22
C ASP A 120 27.06 -20.40 -8.11
N LYS A 121 27.93 -19.76 -7.29
CA LYS A 121 27.46 -18.78 -6.30
C LYS A 121 26.83 -17.55 -6.95
N VAL A 122 27.39 -17.00 -8.03
CA VAL A 122 26.79 -15.87 -8.77
C VAL A 122 25.41 -16.26 -9.32
N TYR A 123 25.26 -17.48 -9.85
CA TYR A 123 23.95 -17.97 -10.32
C TYR A 123 22.95 -18.11 -9.17
N SER A 124 23.39 -18.57 -8.00
CA SER A 124 22.54 -18.69 -6.82
C SER A 124 22.06 -17.32 -6.32
N GLU A 125 22.98 -16.35 -6.23
CA GLU A 125 22.63 -14.97 -5.81
C GLU A 125 21.73 -14.26 -6.83
N GLY A 126 21.97 -14.51 -8.15
CA GLY A 126 21.13 -13.94 -9.21
C GLY A 126 19.72 -14.53 -9.30
N ASN A 127 19.51 -15.71 -8.72
CA ASN A 127 18.19 -16.36 -8.61
C ASN A 127 17.65 -16.33 -7.17
N ALA A 128 18.21 -15.47 -6.32
CA ALA A 128 17.63 -15.24 -4.99
C ALA A 128 16.23 -14.64 -5.15
N ASP A 129 15.24 -15.32 -4.59
CA ASP A 129 13.85 -14.92 -4.61
C ASP A 129 13.49 -14.23 -3.29
N TYR A 130 12.53 -13.27 -3.40
CA TYR A 130 12.05 -12.51 -2.25
C TYR A 130 10.87 -13.21 -1.58
#